data_a99ad3694c1b0ee81e357e7263f2d1e6
#
_entry.id   a99ad3694c1b0ee81e357e7263f2d1e6
#
_cell.length_a   1.000
_cell.length_b   1.000
_cell.length_c   1.000
_cell.angle_alpha   90.00
_cell.angle_beta   90.00
_cell.angle_gamma   90.00
#
_symmetry.space_group_name_H-M   'P 1'
#
loop_
_entity.id
_entity.type
_entity.pdbx_description
1 polymer ?
#
loop_
_entity_poly.entity_id
_entity_poly.type
_entity_poly.pdbx_seq_one_letter_code
_entity_poly.pdbx_strand_id
1 'polypeptide(L)'
;FSFIFLNEELSKTQYLGVFSIIFGTLSLYSNAFNVIQIFTSVIHITRNKSAKLMLLVALCWSITPVLDKMCLRHSSINMHGFIQAFVTFLILLIIAMKKLLILRELKTKHLNLIFFTVMIGTFATISQFYAILLNFVPIMESIKRAIGQFSAIIFGSLFFNEKFSL
;
A
#
# COMPACT_ATOMS: atom_id res chain seq x y z
N PHE A 1 1.35 9.06 13.04
CA PHE A 1 2.19 7.96 13.55
C PHE A 1 3.68 8.29 13.43
N SER A 2 4.23 8.68 12.26
CA SER A 2 5.68 8.96 12.09
C SER A 2 6.17 10.09 12.99
N PHE A 3 5.39 11.13 13.22
CA PHE A 3 5.71 12.21 14.17
C PHE A 3 5.86 11.67 15.61
N ILE A 4 4.93 10.79 16.04
CA ILE A 4 4.91 10.27 17.42
C ILE A 4 6.03 9.26 17.67
N PHE A 5 6.28 8.35 16.71
CA PHE A 5 7.20 7.22 16.90
C PHE A 5 8.62 7.49 16.38
N LEU A 6 8.76 8.32 15.37
CA LEU A 6 10.04 8.57 14.69
C LEU A 6 10.56 9.98 14.90
N ASN A 7 9.80 10.88 15.56
CA ASN A 7 10.08 12.32 15.69
C ASN A 7 10.36 12.98 14.31
N GLU A 8 9.64 12.54 13.27
CA GLU A 8 9.78 13.12 11.93
C GLU A 8 8.92 14.38 11.82
N GLU A 9 9.57 15.54 11.81
CA GLU A 9 8.92 16.83 11.57
C GLU A 9 9.00 17.18 10.10
N LEU A 10 7.83 17.37 9.48
CA LEU A 10 7.73 17.82 8.11
C LEU A 10 7.84 19.34 8.04
N SER A 11 8.52 19.86 7.02
CA SER A 11 8.51 21.28 6.71
C SER A 11 7.13 21.73 6.22
N LYS A 12 6.83 23.04 6.30
CA LYS A 12 5.55 23.61 5.84
C LYS A 12 5.25 23.27 4.37
N THR A 13 6.26 23.27 3.51
CA THR A 13 6.15 22.93 2.09
C THR A 13 5.83 21.45 1.88
N GLN A 14 6.37 20.56 2.71
CA GLN A 14 6.08 19.12 2.67
C GLN A 14 4.65 18.82 3.12
N TYR A 15 4.14 19.51 4.14
CA TYR A 15 2.73 19.42 4.52
C TYR A 15 1.81 19.84 3.37
N LEU A 16 2.13 20.94 2.68
CA LEU A 16 1.36 21.41 1.55
C LEU A 16 1.35 20.38 0.41
N GLY A 17 2.48 19.72 0.13
CA GLY A 17 2.58 18.63 -0.83
C GLY A 17 1.69 17.43 -0.47
N VAL A 18 1.72 16.97 0.77
CA VAL A 18 0.88 15.87 1.27
C VAL A 18 -0.61 16.24 1.16
N PHE A 19 -1.01 17.45 1.56
CA PHE A 19 -2.38 17.92 1.43
C PHE A 19 -2.84 17.99 -0.03
N SER A 20 -1.97 18.45 -0.94
CA SER A 20 -2.28 18.49 -2.38
C SER A 20 -2.54 17.09 -2.95
N ILE A 21 -1.78 16.08 -2.54
CA ILE A 21 -1.99 14.69 -2.97
C ILE A 21 -3.30 14.13 -2.42
N ILE A 22 -3.63 14.40 -1.14
CA ILE A 22 -4.90 13.99 -0.54
C ILE A 22 -6.07 14.64 -1.27
N PHE A 23 -5.98 15.95 -1.53
CA PHE A 23 -7.01 16.69 -2.24
C PHE A 23 -7.18 16.18 -3.68
N GLY A 24 -6.08 15.95 -4.41
CA GLY A 24 -6.11 15.36 -5.74
C GLY A 24 -6.75 13.98 -5.76
N THR A 25 -6.44 13.13 -4.77
CA THR A 25 -7.06 11.81 -4.62
C THR A 25 -8.57 11.91 -4.39
N LEU A 26 -9.00 12.78 -3.47
CA LEU A 26 -10.42 12.99 -3.20
C LEU A 26 -11.16 13.54 -4.42
N SER A 27 -10.55 14.45 -5.17
CA SER A 27 -11.09 15.02 -6.40
C SER A 27 -11.32 13.96 -7.48
N LEU A 28 -10.41 12.98 -7.57
CA LEU A 28 -10.48 11.89 -8.55
C LEU A 28 -11.64 10.92 -8.29
N TYR A 29 -11.99 10.73 -7.02
CA TYR A 29 -13.07 9.82 -6.59
C TYR A 29 -14.42 10.51 -6.36
N SER A 30 -14.50 11.83 -6.42
CA SER A 30 -15.75 12.56 -6.23
C SER A 30 -16.38 12.93 -7.57
N ASN A 31 -17.50 12.32 -7.92
CA ASN A 31 -18.29 12.64 -9.11
C ASN A 31 -19.00 14.02 -9.02
N ALA A 32 -18.94 14.71 -7.90
CA ALA A 32 -19.44 16.06 -7.72
C ALA A 32 -18.77 16.72 -6.50
N PHE A 33 -18.28 17.93 -6.66
CA PHE A 33 -17.72 18.76 -5.57
C PHE A 33 -18.80 19.21 -4.55
N ASN A 34 -19.48 18.25 -3.95
CA ASN A 34 -20.47 18.54 -2.93
C ASN A 34 -19.95 18.09 -1.55
N VAL A 35 -19.45 19.07 -0.78
CA VAL A 35 -18.86 18.84 0.54
C VAL A 35 -19.83 18.08 1.47
N ILE A 36 -21.13 18.30 1.31
CA ILE A 36 -22.19 17.61 2.07
C ILE A 36 -22.25 16.12 1.70
N GLN A 37 -22.02 15.76 0.44
CA GLN A 37 -21.98 14.36 0.01
C GLN A 37 -20.75 13.64 0.54
N ILE A 38 -19.61 14.30 0.69
CA ILE A 38 -18.41 13.73 1.31
C ILE A 38 -18.69 13.40 2.78
N PHE A 39 -19.34 14.30 3.52
CA PHE A 39 -19.70 14.08 4.92
C PHE A 39 -20.73 12.93 5.09
N THR A 40 -21.76 12.89 4.25
CA THR A 40 -22.75 11.80 4.27
C THR A 40 -22.12 10.46 3.85
N SER A 41 -21.17 10.47 2.93
CA SER A 41 -20.41 9.26 2.54
C SER A 41 -19.57 8.71 3.69
N VAL A 42 -18.94 9.58 4.48
CA VAL A 42 -18.18 9.15 5.69
C VAL A 42 -19.11 8.50 6.72
N ILE A 43 -20.32 9.04 6.93
CA ILE A 43 -21.32 8.43 7.82
C ILE A 43 -21.82 7.10 7.26
N HIS A 44 -22.00 6.97 5.95
CA HIS A 44 -22.38 5.72 5.29
C HIS A 44 -21.29 4.63 5.40
N ILE A 45 -20.01 5.03 5.37
CA ILE A 45 -18.85 4.13 5.59
C ILE A 45 -18.95 3.44 6.95
N THR A 46 -19.38 4.14 8.00
CA THR A 46 -19.51 3.56 9.34
C THR A 46 -20.66 2.55 9.48
N ARG A 47 -21.60 2.50 8.54
CA ARG A 47 -22.69 1.51 8.51
C ARG A 47 -22.37 0.27 7.69
N ASN A 48 -21.49 0.35 6.71
CA ASN A 48 -21.17 -0.76 5.81
C ASN A 48 -20.02 -1.60 6.39
N LYS A 49 -20.24 -2.92 6.56
CA LYS A 49 -19.25 -3.87 7.10
C LYS A 49 -17.97 -3.92 6.25
N SER A 50 -18.10 -3.94 4.94
CA SER A 50 -16.96 -3.95 4.02
C SER A 50 -16.12 -2.67 4.12
N ALA A 51 -16.78 -1.51 4.26
CA ALA A 51 -16.09 -0.24 4.42
C ALA A 51 -15.34 -0.13 5.76
N LYS A 52 -15.90 -0.68 6.84
CA LYS A 52 -15.19 -0.80 8.14
C LYS A 52 -13.92 -1.65 8.02
N LEU A 53 -14.00 -2.78 7.32
CA LEU A 53 -12.83 -3.63 7.08
C LEU A 53 -11.77 -2.90 6.26
N MET A 54 -12.17 -2.16 5.22
CA MET A 54 -11.25 -1.33 4.43
C MET A 54 -10.57 -0.24 5.28
N LEU A 55 -11.31 0.40 6.18
CA LEU A 55 -10.74 1.38 7.10
C LEU A 55 -9.71 0.75 8.03
N LEU A 56 -10.01 -0.44 8.56
CA LEU A 56 -9.09 -1.19 9.42
C LEU A 56 -7.81 -1.57 8.66
N VAL A 57 -7.93 -2.03 7.42
CA VAL A 57 -6.78 -2.31 6.55
C VAL A 57 -5.96 -1.04 6.30
N ALA A 58 -6.61 0.10 6.03
CA ALA A 58 -5.92 1.37 5.83
C ALA A 58 -5.16 1.84 7.08
N LEU A 59 -5.74 1.63 8.28
CA LEU A 59 -5.05 1.88 9.54
C LEU A 59 -3.82 0.99 9.73
N CYS A 60 -3.94 -0.31 9.49
CA CYS A 60 -2.80 -1.23 9.53
C CYS A 60 -1.70 -0.79 8.55
N TRP A 61 -2.06 -0.43 7.33
CA TRP A 61 -1.12 0.04 6.32
C TRP A 61 -0.45 1.37 6.66
N SER A 62 -1.10 2.21 7.45
CA SER A 62 -0.50 3.48 7.89
C SER A 62 0.54 3.30 9.01
N ILE A 63 0.43 2.21 9.78
CA ILE A 63 1.36 1.89 10.87
C ILE A 63 2.57 1.11 10.36
N THR A 64 2.36 0.19 9.41
CA THR A 64 3.41 -0.72 8.92
C THR A 64 4.70 -0.01 8.49
N PRO A 65 4.71 1.04 7.65
CA PRO A 65 5.96 1.68 7.23
C PRO A 65 6.71 2.36 8.37
N VAL A 66 6.00 2.79 9.41
CA VAL A 66 6.61 3.38 10.62
C VAL A 66 7.34 2.31 11.41
N LEU A 67 6.70 1.15 11.60
CA LEU A 67 7.32 -0.01 12.26
C LEU A 67 8.52 -0.54 11.46
N ASP A 68 8.38 -0.66 10.14
CA ASP A 68 9.47 -1.07 9.26
C ASP A 68 10.68 -0.14 9.43
N LYS A 69 10.47 1.18 9.45
CA LYS A 69 11.56 2.14 9.67
C LYS A 69 12.19 2.01 11.05
N MET A 70 11.41 1.79 12.09
CA MET A 70 11.93 1.54 13.44
C MET A 70 12.81 0.29 13.47
N CYS A 71 12.36 -0.80 12.87
CA CYS A 71 13.13 -2.03 12.76
C CYS A 71 14.41 -1.85 11.94
N LEU A 72 14.34 -1.15 10.82
CA LEU A 72 15.47 -0.89 9.93
C LEU A 72 16.54 0.01 10.56
N ARG A 73 16.20 0.83 11.55
CA ARG A 73 17.21 1.60 12.32
C ARG A 73 18.11 0.71 13.17
N HIS A 74 17.65 -0.47 13.54
CA HIS A 74 18.36 -1.41 14.43
C HIS A 74 18.81 -2.69 13.72
N SER A 75 18.45 -2.89 12.45
CA SER A 75 18.80 -4.07 11.67
C SER A 75 19.20 -3.71 10.24
N SER A 76 19.87 -4.63 9.55
CA SER A 76 20.14 -4.47 8.12
C SER A 76 18.87 -4.75 7.29
N ILE A 77 18.78 -4.10 6.12
CA ILE A 77 17.66 -4.28 5.18
C ILE A 77 17.46 -5.75 4.82
N ASN A 78 18.56 -6.48 4.58
CA ASN A 78 18.50 -7.89 4.22
C ASN A 78 17.94 -8.76 5.35
N MET A 79 18.37 -8.49 6.59
CA MET A 79 17.89 -9.23 7.76
C MET A 79 16.42 -8.96 8.03
N HIS A 80 16.01 -7.69 7.98
CA HIS A 80 14.60 -7.30 8.14
C HIS A 80 13.71 -7.93 7.07
N GLY A 81 14.11 -7.83 5.78
CA GLY A 81 13.39 -8.43 4.67
C GLY A 81 13.29 -9.94 4.76
N PHE A 82 14.38 -10.62 5.19
CA PHE A 82 14.38 -12.07 5.39
C PHE A 82 13.41 -12.49 6.50
N ILE A 83 13.46 -11.83 7.66
CA ILE A 83 12.57 -12.15 8.79
C ILE A 83 11.11 -11.92 8.39
N GLN A 84 10.80 -10.79 7.73
CA GLN A 84 9.45 -10.49 7.29
C GLN A 84 8.94 -11.53 6.27
N ALA A 85 9.75 -11.90 5.28
CA ALA A 85 9.40 -12.92 4.30
C ALA A 85 9.21 -14.29 4.96
N PHE A 86 10.09 -14.67 5.90
CA PHE A 86 10.03 -15.94 6.61
C PHE A 86 8.77 -16.04 7.49
N VAL A 87 8.47 -15.00 8.27
CA VAL A 87 7.26 -14.98 9.11
C VAL A 87 6.00 -15.03 8.25
N THR A 88 5.96 -14.26 7.16
CA THR A 88 4.84 -14.28 6.21
C THR A 88 4.68 -15.67 5.58
N PHE A 89 5.77 -16.31 5.19
CA PHE A 89 5.77 -17.69 4.66
C PHE A 89 5.20 -18.68 5.68
N LEU A 90 5.63 -18.61 6.95
CA LEU A 90 5.10 -19.49 8.00
C LEU A 90 3.60 -19.32 8.22
N ILE A 91 3.12 -18.07 8.27
CA ILE A 91 1.69 -17.79 8.43
C ILE A 91 0.90 -18.35 7.24
N LEU A 92 1.37 -18.10 6.00
CA LEU A 92 0.73 -18.62 4.80
C LEU A 92 0.77 -20.15 4.74
N LEU A 93 1.86 -20.76 5.18
CA LEU A 93 1.98 -22.22 5.25
C LEU A 93 0.91 -22.82 6.18
N ILE A 94 0.73 -22.25 7.38
CA ILE A 94 -0.27 -22.69 8.34
C ILE A 94 -1.69 -22.57 7.75
N ILE A 95 -1.97 -21.49 7.04
CA ILE A 95 -3.26 -21.27 6.39
C ILE A 95 -3.44 -22.26 5.21
N ALA A 96 -2.39 -22.47 4.42
CA ALA A 96 -2.41 -23.35 3.26
C ALA A 96 -2.56 -24.83 3.65
N MET A 97 -1.98 -25.26 4.78
CA MET A 97 -2.14 -26.63 5.28
C MET A 97 -3.61 -27.01 5.50
N LYS A 98 -4.48 -26.06 5.82
CA LYS A 98 -5.93 -26.27 5.92
C LYS A 98 -6.64 -26.40 4.56
N LYS A 99 -5.97 -26.06 3.46
CA LYS A 99 -6.51 -26.04 2.09
C LYS A 99 -5.57 -26.73 1.09
N LEU A 100 -4.90 -27.80 1.50
CA LEU A 100 -3.92 -28.54 0.68
C LEU A 100 -4.43 -29.00 -0.69
N LEU A 101 -5.74 -29.16 -0.84
CA LEU A 101 -6.38 -29.51 -2.11
C LEU A 101 -6.20 -28.45 -3.21
N ILE A 102 -6.03 -27.16 -2.85
CA ILE A 102 -5.86 -26.08 -3.81
C ILE A 102 -4.46 -26.06 -4.42
N LEU A 103 -3.45 -26.50 -3.68
CA LEU A 103 -2.06 -26.60 -4.17
C LEU A 103 -1.89 -27.64 -5.28
N ARG A 104 -2.76 -28.65 -5.34
CA ARG A 104 -2.76 -29.71 -6.35
C ARG A 104 -3.18 -29.23 -7.74
N GLU A 105 -3.85 -28.07 -7.82
CA GLU A 105 -4.31 -27.46 -9.09
C GLU A 105 -3.30 -26.51 -9.72
N LEU A 106 -2.16 -26.23 -9.08
CA LEU A 106 -1.08 -25.42 -9.66
C LEU A 106 -0.46 -26.14 -10.86
N LYS A 107 -1.01 -25.84 -12.05
CA LYS A 107 -0.44 -26.34 -13.30
C LYS A 107 0.96 -25.75 -13.50
N THR A 108 1.91 -26.59 -13.88
CA THR A 108 3.29 -26.23 -14.23
C THR A 108 3.41 -25.09 -15.24
N LYS A 109 2.35 -24.88 -16.05
CA LYS A 109 2.27 -23.82 -17.06
C LYS A 109 2.41 -22.38 -16.48
N HIS A 110 2.14 -22.18 -15.20
CA HIS A 110 2.18 -20.86 -14.55
C HIS A 110 3.45 -20.61 -13.72
N LEU A 111 4.38 -21.56 -13.65
CA LEU A 111 5.59 -21.43 -12.84
C LEU A 111 6.46 -20.25 -13.27
N ASN A 112 6.61 -20.01 -14.56
CA ASN A 112 7.38 -18.87 -15.07
C ASN A 112 6.75 -17.54 -14.65
N LEU A 113 5.41 -17.42 -14.74
CA LEU A 113 4.71 -16.23 -14.31
C LEU A 113 4.89 -15.98 -12.80
N ILE A 114 4.75 -17.03 -12.00
CA ILE A 114 4.96 -16.96 -10.55
C ILE A 114 6.39 -16.52 -10.24
N PHE A 115 7.39 -17.10 -10.92
CA PHE A 115 8.79 -16.73 -10.74
C PHE A 115 9.05 -15.25 -11.04
N PHE A 116 8.57 -14.74 -12.18
CA PHE A 116 8.69 -13.32 -12.52
C PHE A 116 7.98 -12.41 -11.52
N THR A 117 6.78 -12.79 -11.06
CA THR A 117 6.04 -12.03 -10.07
C THR A 117 6.77 -11.95 -8.74
N VAL A 118 7.35 -13.06 -8.29
CA VAL A 118 8.14 -13.11 -7.05
C VAL A 118 9.41 -12.25 -7.18
N MET A 119 10.12 -12.34 -8.30
CA MET A 119 11.34 -11.54 -8.55
C MET A 119 11.03 -10.04 -8.53
N ILE A 120 9.99 -9.61 -9.25
CA ILE A 120 9.58 -8.19 -9.29
C ILE A 120 9.11 -7.74 -7.90
N GLY A 121 8.32 -8.56 -7.20
CA GLY A 121 7.84 -8.25 -5.86
C GLY A 121 8.98 -8.11 -4.84
N THR A 122 9.96 -8.99 -4.89
CA THR A 122 11.14 -8.94 -4.01
C THR A 122 11.95 -7.67 -4.29
N PHE A 123 12.20 -7.35 -5.56
CA PHE A 123 12.90 -6.12 -5.94
C PHE A 123 12.15 -4.86 -5.46
N ALA A 124 10.83 -4.83 -5.65
CA ALA A 124 9.99 -3.72 -5.18
C ALA A 124 10.06 -3.57 -3.65
N THR A 125 10.03 -4.66 -2.91
CA THR A 125 10.10 -4.65 -1.43
C THR A 125 11.46 -4.14 -0.95
N ILE A 126 12.55 -4.61 -1.53
CA ILE A 126 13.90 -4.13 -1.18
C ILE A 126 14.03 -2.64 -1.48
N SER A 127 13.59 -2.19 -2.66
CA SER A 127 13.59 -0.78 -3.03
C SER A 127 12.75 0.08 -2.07
N GLN A 128 11.62 -0.45 -1.61
CA GLN A 128 10.78 0.21 -0.62
C GLN A 128 11.50 0.38 0.72
N PHE A 129 12.22 -0.62 1.20
CA PHE A 129 12.98 -0.53 2.45
C PHE A 129 14.09 0.52 2.37
N TYR A 130 14.82 0.57 1.24
CA TYR A 130 15.79 1.64 1.00
C TYR A 130 15.14 3.02 1.00
N ALA A 131 14.00 3.15 0.33
CA ALA A 131 13.28 4.42 0.26
C ALA A 131 12.77 4.89 1.63
N ILE A 132 12.26 3.97 2.46
CA ILE A 132 11.80 4.25 3.83
C ILE A 132 12.98 4.67 4.73
N LEU A 133 14.14 4.02 4.59
CA LEU A 133 15.32 4.31 5.41
C LEU A 133 15.86 5.70 5.11
N LEU A 134 15.94 6.08 3.84
CA LEU A 134 16.57 7.31 3.37
C LEU A 134 15.65 8.54 3.43
N ASN A 135 14.34 8.37 3.48
CA ASN A 135 13.38 9.46 3.44
C ASN A 135 12.45 9.49 4.65
N PHE A 136 11.75 10.61 4.83
CA PHE A 136 10.64 10.67 5.78
C PHE A 136 9.48 9.78 5.30
N VAL A 137 8.93 8.97 6.21
CA VAL A 137 7.87 8.01 5.88
C VAL A 137 6.66 8.68 5.21
N PRO A 138 6.13 9.83 5.69
CA PRO A 138 4.98 10.46 5.07
C PRO A 138 5.23 10.91 3.62
N ILE A 139 6.43 11.38 3.32
CA ILE A 139 6.80 11.83 1.97
C ILE A 139 6.87 10.64 1.03
N MET A 140 7.58 9.60 1.42
CA MET A 140 7.73 8.37 0.63
C MET A 140 6.37 7.74 0.33
N GLU A 141 5.51 7.59 1.34
CA GLU A 141 4.17 7.02 1.16
C GLU A 141 3.27 7.88 0.28
N SER A 142 3.38 9.21 0.38
CA SER A 142 2.62 10.14 -0.46
C SER A 142 3.03 10.02 -1.93
N ILE A 143 4.33 10.00 -2.21
CA ILE A 143 4.87 9.85 -3.58
C ILE A 143 4.47 8.48 -4.15
N LYS A 144 4.62 7.40 -3.38
CA LYS A 144 4.25 6.05 -3.79
C LYS A 144 2.76 5.96 -4.18
N ARG A 145 1.88 6.58 -3.39
CA ARG A 145 0.45 6.63 -3.68
C ARG A 145 0.14 7.44 -4.93
N ALA A 146 0.76 8.61 -5.09
CA ALA A 146 0.58 9.43 -6.29
C ALA A 146 0.99 8.67 -7.55
N ILE A 147 2.21 8.12 -7.58
CA ILE A 147 2.71 7.33 -8.72
C ILE A 147 1.80 6.12 -8.98
N GLY A 148 1.38 5.41 -7.93
CA GLY A 148 0.48 4.27 -8.05
C GLY A 148 -0.86 4.62 -8.69
N GLN A 149 -1.46 5.75 -8.32
CA GLN A 149 -2.70 6.24 -8.91
C GLN A 149 -2.54 6.62 -10.38
N PHE A 150 -1.49 7.39 -10.73
CA PHE A 150 -1.20 7.72 -12.12
C PHE A 150 -0.96 6.46 -12.97
N SER A 151 -0.18 5.52 -12.46
CA SER A 151 0.08 4.25 -13.14
C SER A 151 -1.20 3.45 -13.34
N ALA A 152 -2.07 3.37 -12.33
CA ALA A 152 -3.35 2.67 -12.43
C ALA A 152 -4.24 3.28 -13.52
N ILE A 153 -4.31 4.60 -13.62
CA ILE A 153 -5.06 5.31 -14.64
C ILE A 153 -4.50 4.98 -16.04
N ILE A 154 -3.18 5.09 -16.22
CA ILE A 154 -2.53 4.82 -17.50
C ILE A 154 -2.74 3.37 -17.92
N PHE A 155 -2.50 2.41 -17.02
CA PHE A 155 -2.68 0.99 -17.32
C PHE A 155 -4.15 0.61 -17.52
N GLY A 156 -5.08 1.20 -16.75
CA GLY A 156 -6.53 1.01 -16.94
C GLY A 156 -6.96 1.43 -18.35
N SER A 157 -6.48 2.58 -18.82
CA SER A 157 -6.75 3.06 -20.17
C SER A 157 -6.10 2.19 -21.26
N LEU A 158 -4.82 1.81 -21.09
CA LEU A 158 -4.06 1.09 -22.12
C LEU A 158 -4.47 -0.38 -22.26
N PHE A 159 -4.69 -1.07 -21.14
CA PHE A 159 -4.95 -2.52 -21.14
C PHE A 159 -6.43 -2.88 -21.09
N PHE A 160 -7.26 -2.04 -20.47
CA PHE A 160 -8.69 -2.33 -20.27
C PHE A 160 -9.60 -1.42 -21.09
N ASN A 161 -9.05 -0.47 -21.87
CA ASN A 161 -9.83 0.51 -22.67
C ASN A 161 -10.89 1.25 -21.81
N GLU A 162 -10.60 1.48 -20.52
CA GLU A 162 -11.49 2.22 -19.66
C GLU A 162 -11.59 3.68 -20.13
N LYS A 163 -12.81 4.13 -20.42
CA LYS A 163 -13.08 5.51 -20.79
C LYS A 163 -13.17 6.34 -19.51
N PHE A 164 -12.24 7.30 -19.35
CA PHE A 164 -12.36 8.29 -18.29
C PHE A 164 -13.45 9.29 -18.69
N SER A 165 -14.55 9.31 -17.96
CA SER A 165 -15.50 10.43 -17.98
C SER A 165 -14.93 11.50 -17.05
N LEU A 166 -14.41 12.58 -17.64
CA LEU A 166 -14.08 13.81 -16.92
C LEU A 166 -15.35 14.53 -16.49
#